data_331a3e5d80a9deee4c0597e7bbe50a6d
#
_entry.id   331a3e5d80a9deee4c0597e7bbe50a6d
#
_cell.length_a   1.000
_cell.length_b   1.000
_cell.length_c   1.000
_cell.angle_alpha   90.00
_cell.angle_beta   90.00
_cell.angle_gamma   90.00
#
_symmetry.space_group_name_H-M   'P 1'
#
loop_
_entity.id
_entity.type
_entity.pdbx_description
1 polymer ?
#
loop_
_entity_poly.entity_id
_entity_poly.type
_entity_poly.pdbx_seq_one_letter_code
_entity_poly.pdbx_strand_id
1 'polypeptide(L)'
;ADIIGAAGRVKSYVETNKILPNYVQIGSLQVSMPQFLRLLATCVLQVKDGVSTPIVLKSISKAPEPCEAMTNGNLDKSEYLDLAGRVKSYMDVNGAAPNYGSTTLGKIRYESLVYLFSRVVAFYGNEKYLPNYAVMKPWNSIASTTSNSQPTCTIADIIGAAGRVKSYVETNK
;
A
#
# COMPACT_ATOMS: atom_id res chain seq x y z
N ALA A 1 11.95 1.41 -14.17
CA ALA A 1 11.11 1.32 -15.36
C ALA A 1 10.16 0.14 -15.26
N ASP A 2 10.68 -1.02 -14.88
CA ASP A 2 9.84 -2.22 -14.79
C ASP A 2 8.80 -2.10 -13.70
N ILE A 3 9.15 -1.47 -12.59
CA ILE A 3 8.20 -1.25 -11.48
C ILE A 3 7.09 -0.32 -11.94
N ILE A 4 7.42 0.70 -12.74
CA ILE A 4 6.44 1.63 -13.26
C ILE A 4 5.43 0.91 -14.15
N GLY A 5 5.91 0.07 -15.05
CA GLY A 5 5.02 -0.70 -15.91
C GLY A 5 4.13 -1.65 -15.10
N ALA A 6 4.72 -2.30 -14.10
CA ALA A 6 3.97 -3.20 -13.24
C ALA A 6 2.91 -2.43 -12.45
N ALA A 7 3.22 -1.22 -12.00
CA ALA A 7 2.25 -0.40 -11.27
C ALA A 7 1.03 -0.10 -12.12
N GLY A 8 1.24 0.21 -13.39
CA GLY A 8 0.13 0.44 -14.31
C GLY A 8 -0.72 -0.81 -14.48
N ARG A 9 -0.09 -1.98 -14.57
CA ARG A 9 -0.82 -3.23 -14.72
C ARG A 9 -1.64 -3.55 -13.47
N VAL A 10 -1.07 -3.36 -12.29
CA VAL A 10 -1.79 -3.62 -11.05
C VAL A 10 -2.95 -2.64 -10.89
N LYS A 11 -2.71 -1.35 -11.18
CA LYS A 11 -3.76 -0.35 -11.14
C LYS A 11 -4.94 -0.77 -12.04
N SER A 12 -4.65 -1.13 -13.28
CA SER A 12 -5.69 -1.52 -14.22
C SER A 12 -6.41 -2.78 -13.77
N TYR A 13 -5.67 -3.74 -13.22
CA TYR A 13 -6.26 -4.97 -12.74
C TYR A 13 -7.27 -4.68 -11.62
N VAL A 14 -6.89 -3.84 -10.67
CA VAL A 14 -7.78 -3.50 -9.55
C VAL A 14 -9.03 -2.77 -10.07
N GLU A 15 -8.83 -1.84 -10.99
CA GLU A 15 -9.96 -1.07 -11.51
C GLU A 15 -10.93 -1.92 -12.32
N THR A 16 -10.42 -2.95 -12.97
CA THR A 16 -11.25 -3.84 -13.77
C THR A 16 -11.89 -4.94 -12.93
N ASN A 17 -11.12 -5.55 -12.04
CA ASN A 17 -11.56 -6.75 -11.33
C ASN A 17 -12.01 -6.49 -9.89
N LYS A 18 -11.71 -5.33 -9.34
CA LYS A 18 -12.13 -4.91 -8.00
C LYS A 18 -11.51 -5.76 -6.90
N ILE A 19 -10.38 -6.38 -7.17
CA ILE A 19 -9.57 -7.09 -6.19
C ILE A 19 -8.10 -6.92 -6.57
N LEU A 20 -7.20 -7.24 -5.66
CA LEU A 20 -5.77 -7.27 -5.99
C LEU A 20 -5.46 -8.54 -6.75
N PRO A 21 -4.52 -8.48 -7.70
CA PRO A 21 -3.99 -9.72 -8.27
C PRO A 21 -3.15 -10.45 -7.23
N ASN A 22 -2.90 -11.74 -7.45
CA ASN A 22 -2.06 -12.49 -6.54
C ASN A 22 -0.59 -12.10 -6.68
N TYR A 23 -0.18 -11.75 -7.88
CA TYR A 23 1.21 -11.38 -8.16
C TYR A 23 1.24 -10.52 -9.41
N VAL A 24 2.40 -9.90 -9.64
CA VAL A 24 2.65 -9.17 -10.88
C VAL A 24 3.99 -9.62 -11.43
N GLN A 25 4.09 -9.69 -12.74
CA GLN A 25 5.32 -10.11 -13.40
C GLN A 25 6.21 -8.89 -13.63
N ILE A 26 7.47 -8.97 -13.21
CA ILE A 26 8.45 -7.92 -13.47
C ILE A 26 9.65 -8.62 -14.10
N GLY A 27 9.83 -8.43 -15.40
CA GLY A 27 10.84 -9.18 -16.13
C GLY A 27 10.53 -10.66 -16.03
N SER A 28 11.46 -11.45 -15.54
CA SER A 28 11.26 -12.88 -15.35
C SER A 28 10.82 -13.23 -13.92
N LEU A 29 10.59 -12.22 -13.07
CA LEU A 29 10.25 -12.46 -11.67
C LEU A 29 8.75 -12.37 -11.45
N GLN A 30 8.24 -13.29 -10.65
CA GLN A 30 6.86 -13.27 -10.21
C GLN A 30 6.85 -12.67 -8.81
N VAL A 31 6.31 -11.47 -8.69
CA VAL A 31 6.37 -10.68 -7.45
C VAL A 31 5.02 -10.71 -6.76
N SER A 32 5.00 -11.15 -5.52
CA SER A 32 3.74 -11.18 -4.75
C SER A 32 3.32 -9.75 -4.40
N MET A 33 2.05 -9.58 -4.06
CA MET A 33 1.55 -8.25 -3.71
C MET A 33 2.24 -7.66 -2.49
N PRO A 34 2.50 -8.42 -1.41
CA PRO A 34 3.28 -7.84 -0.31
C PRO A 34 4.67 -7.38 -0.74
N GLN A 35 5.35 -8.17 -1.56
CA GLN A 35 6.65 -7.76 -2.10
C GLN A 35 6.50 -6.52 -2.97
N PHE A 36 5.44 -6.47 -3.77
CA PHE A 36 5.21 -5.34 -4.66
C PHE A 36 4.91 -4.06 -3.87
N LEU A 37 4.19 -4.17 -2.76
CA LEU A 37 3.94 -3.00 -1.92
C LEU A 37 5.26 -2.39 -1.46
N ARG A 38 6.22 -3.22 -1.04
CA ARG A 38 7.51 -2.71 -0.62
C ARG A 38 8.25 -2.06 -1.78
N LEU A 39 8.19 -2.68 -2.96
CA LEU A 39 8.83 -2.10 -4.15
C LEU A 39 8.22 -0.76 -4.49
N LEU A 40 6.90 -0.66 -4.43
CA LEU A 40 6.21 0.60 -4.72
C LEU A 40 6.59 1.68 -3.74
N ALA A 41 6.56 1.38 -2.45
CA ALA A 41 6.90 2.36 -1.43
C ALA A 41 8.34 2.83 -1.60
N THR A 42 9.25 1.90 -1.85
CA THR A 42 10.65 2.24 -2.08
C THR A 42 10.81 3.10 -3.32
N CYS A 43 10.10 2.77 -4.39
CA CYS A 43 10.15 3.53 -5.64
C CYS A 43 9.68 4.97 -5.42
N VAL A 44 8.56 5.14 -4.72
CA VAL A 44 8.04 6.47 -4.43
C VAL A 44 9.05 7.30 -3.67
N LEU A 45 9.70 6.69 -2.67
CA LEU A 45 10.70 7.40 -1.87
C LEU A 45 11.93 7.75 -2.70
N GLN A 46 12.36 6.85 -3.59
CA GLN A 46 13.49 7.15 -4.46
C GLN A 46 13.17 8.29 -5.41
N VAL A 47 11.96 8.31 -5.96
CA VAL A 47 11.55 9.41 -6.83
C VAL A 47 11.59 10.73 -6.05
N LYS A 48 11.08 10.71 -4.82
CA LYS A 48 11.08 11.89 -3.98
C LYS A 48 12.51 12.43 -3.76
N ASP A 49 13.45 11.52 -3.55
CA ASP A 49 14.83 11.89 -3.24
C ASP A 49 15.71 12.07 -4.47
N GLY A 50 15.17 11.81 -5.65
CA GLY A 50 15.95 11.89 -6.88
C GLY A 50 16.98 10.78 -7.01
N VAL A 51 16.76 9.67 -6.35
CA VAL A 51 17.68 8.53 -6.35
C VAL A 51 17.15 7.49 -7.33
N SER A 52 18.08 6.81 -8.00
CA SER A 52 17.71 5.82 -9.02
C SER A 52 18.59 4.58 -8.88
N THR A 53 18.59 3.98 -7.71
CA THR A 53 19.35 2.76 -7.48
C THR A 53 18.44 1.54 -7.61
N PRO A 54 19.01 0.37 -7.96
CA PRO A 54 18.21 -0.85 -8.02
C PRO A 54 17.57 -1.17 -6.68
N ILE A 55 16.34 -1.65 -6.73
CA ILE A 55 15.60 -2.02 -5.53
C ILE A 55 15.67 -3.53 -5.39
N VAL A 56 16.13 -3.99 -4.22
CA VAL A 56 16.28 -5.41 -3.95
C VAL A 56 14.93 -6.01 -3.60
N LEU A 57 14.63 -7.16 -4.20
CA LEU A 57 13.42 -7.89 -3.87
C LEU A 57 13.66 -8.69 -2.58
N LYS A 58 12.76 -8.56 -1.62
CA LYS A 58 12.84 -9.27 -0.35
C LYS A 58 11.61 -10.13 -0.15
N SER A 59 11.76 -11.18 0.64
CA SER A 59 10.62 -11.99 1.05
C SER A 59 9.77 -11.20 2.02
N ILE A 60 8.50 -11.03 1.68
CA ILE A 60 7.56 -10.30 2.53
C ILE A 60 6.31 -11.15 2.67
N SER A 61 5.91 -11.44 3.90
CA SER A 61 4.69 -12.19 4.15
C SER A 61 3.48 -11.30 3.94
N LYS A 62 2.35 -11.91 3.66
CA LYS A 62 1.11 -11.15 3.46
C LYS A 62 0.67 -10.53 4.79
N ALA A 63 -0.18 -9.50 4.69
CA ALA A 63 -0.79 -8.90 5.86
C ALA A 63 -1.68 -9.95 6.52
N PRO A 64 -1.51 -10.22 7.83
CA PRO A 64 -2.27 -11.30 8.46
C PRO A 64 -3.76 -11.00 8.61
N GLU A 65 -4.11 -9.75 8.90
CA GLU A 65 -5.51 -9.39 9.12
C GLU A 65 -5.78 -7.97 8.60
N PRO A 66 -5.80 -7.80 7.28
CA PRO A 66 -6.04 -6.46 6.73
C PRO A 66 -7.39 -5.92 7.21
N CYS A 67 -7.39 -4.65 7.57
CA CYS A 67 -8.62 -4.00 8.03
C CYS A 67 -8.57 -2.52 7.69
N GLU A 68 -9.71 -1.85 7.77
CA GLU A 68 -9.77 -0.43 7.49
C GLU A 68 -10.73 0.29 8.41
N ALA A 69 -10.48 1.57 8.59
CA ALA A 69 -11.37 2.47 9.33
C ALA A 69 -11.06 3.86 8.82
N MET A 70 -11.60 4.22 7.66
CA MET A 70 -11.26 5.47 7.00
C MET A 70 -12.47 6.12 6.37
N THR A 71 -12.34 7.40 6.08
CA THR A 71 -13.33 8.17 5.33
C THR A 71 -12.77 8.52 3.97
N ASN A 72 -13.65 8.85 3.03
CA ASN A 72 -13.23 9.35 1.71
C ASN A 72 -12.49 10.66 1.87
N GLY A 73 -11.55 10.90 0.99
CA GLY A 73 -10.86 12.18 0.98
C GLY A 73 -9.59 12.10 0.15
N ASN A 74 -8.77 13.12 0.29
CA ASN A 74 -7.52 13.20 -0.43
C ASN A 74 -6.35 13.10 0.55
N LEU A 75 -5.33 12.35 0.15
CA LEU A 75 -4.04 12.39 0.83
C LEU A 75 -3.14 13.29 0.01
N ASP A 76 -2.62 14.35 0.62
CA ASP A 76 -1.71 15.19 -0.13
C ASP A 76 -0.34 14.53 -0.22
N LYS A 77 0.52 15.14 -1.04
CA LYS A 77 1.80 14.54 -1.37
C LYS A 77 2.66 14.29 -0.15
N SER A 78 2.71 15.25 0.77
CA SER A 78 3.53 15.07 1.97
C SER A 78 3.05 13.89 2.80
N GLU A 79 1.74 13.68 2.83
CA GLU A 79 1.17 12.62 3.63
C GLU A 79 1.40 11.25 3.03
N TYR A 80 1.18 11.09 1.71
CA TYR A 80 1.42 9.75 1.15
C TYR A 80 2.91 9.42 1.09
N LEU A 81 3.79 10.43 1.00
CA LEU A 81 5.21 10.18 1.07
C LEU A 81 5.62 9.71 2.46
N ASP A 82 5.09 10.34 3.50
CA ASP A 82 5.32 9.90 4.87
C ASP A 82 4.79 8.47 5.07
N LEU A 83 3.60 8.20 4.53
CA LEU A 83 3.01 6.88 4.61
C LEU A 83 3.91 5.83 3.94
N ALA A 84 4.46 6.16 2.77
CA ALA A 84 5.37 5.24 2.07
C ALA A 84 6.57 4.90 2.94
N GLY A 85 7.14 5.91 3.61
CA GLY A 85 8.28 5.68 4.50
C GLY A 85 7.93 4.75 5.66
N ARG A 86 6.77 4.98 6.27
CA ARG A 86 6.33 4.16 7.40
C ARG A 86 6.03 2.72 6.97
N VAL A 87 5.39 2.56 5.82
CA VAL A 87 5.06 1.24 5.29
C VAL A 87 6.34 0.47 4.97
N LYS A 88 7.30 1.12 4.31
CA LYS A 88 8.56 0.48 3.98
C LYS A 88 9.30 0.06 5.25
N SER A 89 9.39 0.96 6.23
CA SER A 89 10.07 0.66 7.48
C SER A 89 9.42 -0.50 8.22
N TYR A 90 8.10 -0.52 8.25
CA TYR A 90 7.38 -1.61 8.90
C TYR A 90 7.74 -2.95 8.24
N MET A 91 7.73 -2.99 6.92
CA MET A 91 8.02 -4.22 6.21
C MET A 91 9.47 -4.65 6.36
N ASP A 92 10.39 -3.68 6.40
CA ASP A 92 11.80 -4.01 6.58
C ASP A 92 12.07 -4.60 7.98
N VAL A 93 11.34 -4.14 8.98
CA VAL A 93 11.53 -4.62 10.35
C VAL A 93 10.79 -5.95 10.56
N ASN A 94 9.59 -6.08 10.04
CA ASN A 94 8.72 -7.21 10.37
C ASN A 94 8.70 -8.31 9.32
N GLY A 95 9.18 -8.05 8.12
CA GLY A 95 9.15 -9.05 7.05
C GLY A 95 7.76 -9.40 6.58
N ALA A 96 6.78 -8.55 6.85
CA ALA A 96 5.39 -8.78 6.51
C ALA A 96 4.72 -7.47 6.15
N ALA A 97 3.70 -7.53 5.31
CA ALA A 97 2.93 -6.35 4.96
C ALA A 97 2.08 -5.90 6.15
N PRO A 98 1.87 -4.59 6.32
CA PRO A 98 1.03 -4.09 7.39
C PRO A 98 -0.44 -4.34 7.09
N ASN A 99 -1.24 -4.50 8.14
CA ASN A 99 -2.68 -4.66 7.97
C ASN A 99 -3.34 -3.36 7.51
N TYR A 100 -2.76 -2.23 7.91
CA TYR A 100 -3.27 -0.91 7.54
C TYR A 100 -2.16 0.13 7.70
N GLY A 101 -2.40 1.32 7.14
CA GLY A 101 -1.56 2.48 7.38
C GLY A 101 -2.42 3.60 7.94
N SER A 102 -1.94 4.28 8.98
CA SER A 102 -2.69 5.38 9.61
C SER A 102 -2.45 6.69 8.86
N THR A 103 -3.52 7.41 8.62
CA THR A 103 -3.48 8.69 7.92
C THR A 103 -4.49 9.64 8.54
N THR A 104 -4.54 10.87 8.05
CA THR A 104 -5.57 11.82 8.46
C THR A 104 -6.97 11.37 8.06
N LEU A 105 -7.08 10.49 7.08
CA LEU A 105 -8.37 9.92 6.67
C LEU A 105 -8.77 8.72 7.51
N GLY A 106 -7.86 8.22 8.35
CA GLY A 106 -8.08 7.04 9.15
C GLY A 106 -7.14 5.91 8.76
N LYS A 107 -7.54 4.70 9.04
CA LYS A 107 -6.71 3.52 8.78
C LYS A 107 -7.01 2.97 7.41
N ILE A 108 -6.03 3.04 6.53
CA ILE A 108 -6.14 2.59 5.14
C ILE A 108 -5.71 1.13 5.08
N ARG A 109 -6.61 0.29 4.58
CA ARG A 109 -6.38 -1.15 4.51
C ARG A 109 -5.21 -1.48 3.57
N TYR A 110 -4.55 -2.60 3.87
CA TYR A 110 -3.42 -3.09 3.08
C TYR A 110 -3.68 -3.04 1.56
N GLU A 111 -4.82 -3.56 1.11
CA GLU A 111 -5.12 -3.57 -0.32
C GLU A 111 -5.17 -2.17 -0.91
N SER A 112 -5.71 -1.23 -0.14
CA SER A 112 -5.75 0.16 -0.59
C SER A 112 -4.37 0.79 -0.61
N LEU A 113 -3.47 0.34 0.26
CA LEU A 113 -2.08 0.81 0.21
C LEU A 113 -1.43 0.39 -1.12
N VAL A 114 -1.62 -0.86 -1.52
CA VAL A 114 -1.08 -1.33 -2.80
C VAL A 114 -1.67 -0.52 -3.95
N TYR A 115 -2.98 -0.33 -3.94
CA TYR A 115 -3.65 0.42 -4.99
C TYR A 115 -3.20 1.89 -5.00
N LEU A 116 -3.08 2.49 -3.83
CA LEU A 116 -2.62 3.88 -3.73
C LEU A 116 -1.26 4.07 -4.38
N PHE A 117 -0.29 3.27 -3.96
CA PHE A 117 1.06 3.46 -4.48
C PHE A 117 1.20 3.00 -5.91
N SER A 118 0.38 2.05 -6.36
CA SER A 118 0.34 1.69 -7.78
C SER A 118 -0.12 2.89 -8.62
N ARG A 119 -1.14 3.61 -8.15
CA ARG A 119 -1.60 4.81 -8.86
C ARG A 119 -0.57 5.91 -8.85
N VAL A 120 0.11 6.12 -7.71
CA VAL A 120 1.13 7.15 -7.60
C VAL A 120 2.28 6.87 -8.56
N VAL A 121 2.76 5.63 -8.58
CA VAL A 121 3.88 5.26 -9.44
C VAL A 121 3.48 5.30 -10.93
N ALA A 122 2.28 4.83 -11.25
CA ALA A 122 1.79 4.90 -12.63
C ALA A 122 1.66 6.35 -13.09
N PHE A 123 1.16 7.23 -12.22
CA PHE A 123 1.08 8.65 -12.53
C PHE A 123 2.47 9.21 -12.83
N TYR A 124 3.44 8.88 -11.98
CA TYR A 124 4.80 9.33 -12.21
C TYR A 124 5.34 8.82 -13.55
N GLY A 125 5.00 7.60 -13.90
CA GLY A 125 5.45 7.04 -15.18
C GLY A 125 4.93 7.84 -16.36
N ASN A 126 3.71 8.35 -16.28
CA ASN A 126 3.11 9.12 -17.36
C ASN A 126 3.51 10.57 -17.35
N GLU A 127 3.54 11.20 -16.16
CA GLU A 127 3.69 12.64 -16.05
C GLU A 127 5.11 13.08 -15.70
N LYS A 128 5.94 12.17 -15.22
CA LYS A 128 7.33 12.41 -14.83
C LYS A 128 7.47 13.26 -13.58
N TYR A 129 6.40 13.38 -12.80
CA TYR A 129 6.45 13.99 -11.47
C TYR A 129 5.40 13.31 -10.60
N LEU A 130 5.56 13.42 -9.29
CA LEU A 130 4.62 12.81 -8.35
C LEU A 130 3.34 13.65 -8.27
N PRO A 131 2.17 13.01 -8.12
CA PRO A 131 0.92 13.77 -8.01
C PRO A 131 0.89 14.58 -6.72
N ASN A 132 0.17 15.70 -6.76
CA ASN A 132 0.04 16.56 -5.58
C ASN A 132 -0.82 15.93 -4.51
N TYR A 133 -1.73 15.07 -4.88
CA TYR A 133 -2.59 14.37 -3.93
C TYR A 133 -3.09 13.08 -4.57
N ALA A 134 -3.61 12.19 -3.74
CA ALA A 134 -4.25 10.97 -4.21
C ALA A 134 -5.65 10.89 -3.61
N VAL A 135 -6.64 10.63 -4.45
CA VAL A 135 -8.02 10.47 -3.99
C VAL A 135 -8.15 9.09 -3.37
N MET A 136 -8.69 9.04 -2.15
CA MET A 136 -8.81 7.79 -1.41
C MET A 136 -10.26 7.47 -1.10
N LYS A 137 -10.57 6.19 -1.21
CA LYS A 137 -11.88 5.65 -0.80
C LYS A 137 -11.64 4.37 -0.03
N PRO A 138 -12.52 4.00 0.88
CA PRO A 138 -12.39 2.72 1.57
C PRO A 138 -12.36 1.58 0.57
N TRP A 139 -11.59 0.56 0.87
CA TRP A 139 -11.50 -0.61 0.00
C TRP A 139 -12.87 -1.24 -0.18
N ASN A 140 -13.72 -1.19 0.85
CA ASN A 140 -15.07 -1.71 0.76
C ASN A 140 -15.86 -1.09 -0.39
N SER A 141 -15.61 0.17 -0.73
CA SER A 141 -16.33 0.82 -1.81
C SER A 141 -15.67 0.62 -3.16
N ILE A 142 -14.44 0.12 -3.18
CA ILE A 142 -13.71 -0.18 -4.40
C ILE A 142 -13.92 -1.64 -4.80
N ALA A 143 -13.79 -2.52 -3.82
CA ALA A 143 -13.80 -3.96 -4.06
C ALA A 143 -15.19 -4.44 -4.47
N SER A 144 -15.19 -5.53 -5.23
CA SER A 144 -16.44 -6.17 -5.59
C SER A 144 -17.09 -6.72 -4.33
N THR A 145 -18.39 -6.54 -4.21
CA THR A 145 -19.05 -6.81 -2.96
C THR A 145 -19.94 -8.02 -3.01
N THR A 146 -19.45 -9.09 -3.45
CA THR A 146 -20.23 -10.30 -3.29
C THR A 146 -20.30 -10.68 -1.84
N SER A 147 -19.33 -10.24 -1.08
CA SER A 147 -19.34 -10.48 0.34
C SER A 147 -19.34 -9.14 1.01
N ASN A 148 -20.18 -9.01 1.97
CA ASN A 148 -20.26 -7.77 2.68
C ASN A 148 -19.49 -7.78 3.96
N SER A 149 -18.70 -8.77 4.22
CA SER A 149 -18.00 -8.80 5.48
C SER A 149 -16.56 -8.38 5.29
N GLN A 150 -16.38 -7.16 4.89
CA GLN A 150 -15.05 -6.59 4.84
C GLN A 150 -14.61 -6.26 6.25
N PRO A 151 -13.42 -6.70 6.64
CA PRO A 151 -12.95 -6.44 7.99
C PRO A 151 -12.78 -4.96 8.25
N THR A 152 -13.20 -4.51 9.40
CA THR A 152 -13.04 -3.14 9.84
C THR A 152 -12.16 -3.14 11.08
N CYS A 153 -11.25 -2.20 11.17
CA CYS A 153 -10.42 -2.06 12.36
C CYS A 153 -11.28 -1.57 13.49
N THR A 154 -11.35 -2.33 14.56
CA THR A 154 -12.15 -1.97 15.71
C THR A 154 -11.23 -1.51 16.84
N ILE A 155 -11.83 -1.00 17.90
CA ILE A 155 -11.06 -0.64 19.08
C ILE A 155 -10.32 -1.84 19.62
N ALA A 156 -10.95 -2.99 19.57
CA ALA A 156 -10.30 -4.22 20.03
C ALA A 156 -9.08 -4.54 19.18
N ASP A 157 -9.18 -4.36 17.87
CA ASP A 157 -8.03 -4.57 17.00
C ASP A 157 -6.91 -3.61 17.36
N ILE A 158 -7.23 -2.36 17.59
CA ILE A 158 -6.24 -1.35 17.90
C ILE A 158 -5.57 -1.68 19.22
N ILE A 159 -6.34 -2.03 20.22
CA ILE A 159 -5.80 -2.35 21.54
C ILE A 159 -5.03 -3.66 21.49
N GLY A 160 -5.54 -4.64 20.78
CA GLY A 160 -4.84 -5.88 20.62
C GLY A 160 -3.51 -5.70 19.92
N ALA A 161 -3.50 -4.84 18.93
CA ALA A 161 -2.26 -4.50 18.29
C ALA A 161 -1.36 -3.73 19.23
N ALA A 162 -1.93 -2.93 20.12
CA ALA A 162 -1.12 -2.21 21.06
C ALA A 162 -0.55 -3.15 22.09
N GLY A 163 -1.25 -4.20 22.38
CA GLY A 163 -0.69 -5.20 23.23
C GLY A 163 0.54 -5.71 22.61
N ARG A 164 0.58 -5.71 21.34
CA ARG A 164 1.74 -6.07 20.64
C ARG A 164 2.00 -5.02 19.67
N VAL A 165 1.30 -4.10 19.56
CA VAL A 165 1.52 -3.15 18.70
C VAL A 165 1.99 -2.06 19.33
N LYS A 166 1.98 -2.17 20.17
CA LYS A 166 2.38 -1.18 20.39
C LYS A 166 3.44 -1.49 19.83
N SER A 167 3.41 -2.34 19.50
CA SER A 167 3.98 -2.60 18.75
C SER A 167 3.62 -2.62 17.54
N TYR A 168 2.79 -2.68 17.23
CA TYR A 168 2.50 -2.46 16.07
C TYR A 168 1.63 -1.53 15.93
N VAL A 169 1.49 -0.85 16.38
CA VAL A 169 0.97 0.16 16.12
C VAL A 169 1.68 1.04 16.29
N GLU A 170 2.27 0.58 16.72
CA GLU A 170 2.82 1.08 16.66
C GLU A 170 3.37 0.72 16.02
N THR A 171 3.21 -0.07 15.85
CA THR A 171 3.34 -0.44 15.24
C THR A 171 2.72 -0.58 14.60
N ASN A 172 2.27 -0.93 14.44
CA ASN A 172 1.55 -0.97 14.01
C ASN A 172 1.17 -0.39 14.12
N LYS A 173 1.69 -0.35 14.78
CA LYS A 173 1.44 -0.10 15.18
C LYS A 173 1.46 0.25 15.04
#